data_8c7b6d5850db6bb84a3691f1725d11b7
#
_entry.id   8c7b6d5850db6bb84a3691f1725d11b7
#
_cell.length_a   1.000
_cell.length_b   1.000
_cell.length_c   1.000
_cell.angle_alpha   90.00
_cell.angle_beta   90.00
_cell.angle_gamma   90.00
#
_symmetry.space_group_name_H-M   'P 1'
#
loop_
_entity.id
_entity.type
_entity.pdbx_description
1 polymer ?
#
loop_
_entity_poly.entity_id
_entity_poly.type
_entity_poly.pdbx_seq_one_letter_code
_entity_poly.pdbx_strand_id
1 'polypeptide(L)'
;MNCPCISFYSVSPRFIKKSTKNQRKIKVMEQNWSQLLKQLIDRQNLANEQATALMQGWLEGAIAPELSGAILTALQFKGVEASELAAMAQVLQSQSEGQRFNQQFGNIVDRSKPLIDTCGTGGDGASTFNISTSVAFVVAAAGIPVAKHGNRAVSSKSGSADVLEAIGIHLAAPIEKIYEALPAVGITFLFAPNWHPAMKAVGAIRRSLGIRTIFNLIGPLVNPLHPTAQVLGVYNKGLTHTLAEALRLLDRQQAVVLHSREGMDEAGLGDLTDISFLQNGQVTEEAIAPQELGLAASPIESLKGGNVQENAEILRSVLQGNGTQAQTDCVALNSGLALRIGGAASTWGEGVTLASKIIASGAAWDKAEALVKFLK
;
A
#
# COMPACT_ATOMS: atom_id res chain seq x y z
N MET A 1 -10.79 80.14 14.26
CA MET A 1 -11.86 79.16 14.17
C MET A 1 -11.25 77.79 14.49
N ASN A 2 -11.75 77.13 15.47
CA ASN A 2 -11.14 76.09 16.30
C ASN A 2 -10.79 74.78 15.53
N CYS A 3 -9.55 74.37 15.73
CA CYS A 3 -9.11 73.01 15.45
C CYS A 3 -8.89 72.28 16.76
N PRO A 4 -9.51 71.10 17.04
CA PRO A 4 -9.24 70.35 18.27
C PRO A 4 -8.08 69.41 18.11
N CYS A 5 -7.19 69.44 19.11
CA CYS A 5 -6.06 68.53 19.31
C CYS A 5 -6.48 67.06 19.45
N ILE A 6 -5.82 66.20 18.71
CA ILE A 6 -5.91 64.75 18.91
C ILE A 6 -4.80 64.32 19.88
N SER A 7 -5.23 63.82 21.02
CA SER A 7 -4.39 63.24 22.11
C SER A 7 -3.83 61.88 21.70
N PHE A 8 -2.51 61.71 21.73
CA PHE A 8 -1.82 60.44 21.59
C PHE A 8 -1.86 59.70 22.90
N TYR A 9 -2.63 58.61 22.95
CA TYR A 9 -2.53 57.62 24.02
C TYR A 9 -1.34 56.72 23.76
N SER A 10 -0.35 56.70 24.60
CA SER A 10 0.76 55.76 24.66
C SER A 10 0.25 54.41 25.15
N VAL A 11 0.31 53.39 24.30
CA VAL A 11 0.03 52.00 24.68
C VAL A 11 1.33 51.32 25.10
N SER A 12 1.46 51.01 26.37
CA SER A 12 2.55 50.20 26.93
C SER A 12 2.61 48.81 26.28
N PRO A 13 3.81 48.25 25.96
CA PRO A 13 3.93 46.91 25.46
C PRO A 13 3.66 45.89 26.61
N ARG A 14 2.51 45.25 26.56
CA ARG A 14 2.24 44.08 27.40
C ARG A 14 3.19 42.93 27.00
N PHE A 15 4.02 42.51 27.93
CA PHE A 15 4.82 41.30 27.91
C PHE A 15 3.95 40.11 27.53
N ILE A 16 4.12 39.58 26.29
CA ILE A 16 3.59 38.29 25.92
C ILE A 16 4.47 37.24 26.64
N LYS A 17 3.94 36.68 27.72
CA LYS A 17 4.52 35.48 28.33
C LYS A 17 4.58 34.38 27.28
N LYS A 18 5.80 34.01 26.85
CA LYS A 18 6.06 32.80 26.09
C LYS A 18 5.52 31.62 26.88
N SER A 19 4.41 31.07 26.42
CA SER A 19 3.94 29.76 26.87
C SER A 19 5.02 28.73 26.52
N THR A 20 5.75 28.28 27.48
CA THR A 20 6.64 27.13 27.37
C THR A 20 5.78 25.92 27.04
N LYS A 21 5.75 25.54 25.77
CA LYS A 21 5.22 24.27 25.34
C LYS A 21 5.94 23.18 26.14
N ASN A 22 5.23 22.59 27.07
CA ASN A 22 5.57 21.35 27.74
C ASN A 22 5.60 20.24 26.66
N GLN A 23 6.71 20.13 25.95
CA GLN A 23 7.04 18.91 25.24
C GLN A 23 7.29 17.87 26.32
N ARG A 24 6.27 17.07 26.63
CA ARG A 24 6.49 15.79 27.28
C ARG A 24 7.39 14.99 26.33
N LYS A 25 8.70 15.09 26.52
CA LYS A 25 9.62 14.06 26.08
C LYS A 25 9.13 12.79 26.75
N ILE A 26 8.46 11.93 25.98
CA ILE A 26 8.26 10.54 26.36
C ILE A 26 9.68 10.06 26.67
N LYS A 27 9.95 9.78 27.93
CA LYS A 27 11.21 9.21 28.37
C LYS A 27 11.27 7.86 27.66
N VAL A 28 12.01 7.79 26.54
CA VAL A 28 12.30 6.52 25.89
C VAL A 28 12.99 5.72 26.98
N MET A 29 12.28 4.76 27.58
CA MET A 29 12.92 3.78 28.46
C MET A 29 14.06 3.22 27.64
N GLU A 30 15.28 3.18 28.18
CA GLU A 30 16.42 2.55 27.51
C GLU A 30 15.99 1.11 27.19
N GLN A 31 15.53 0.93 25.94
CA GLN A 31 15.02 -0.36 25.50
C GLN A 31 16.23 -1.30 25.43
N ASN A 32 16.18 -2.37 26.17
CA ASN A 32 17.23 -3.39 26.09
C ASN A 32 17.02 -4.27 24.85
N TRP A 33 17.60 -3.84 23.74
CA TRP A 33 17.47 -4.54 22.45
C TRP A 33 17.98 -6.00 22.50
N SER A 34 18.98 -6.30 23.33
CA SER A 34 19.48 -7.67 23.52
C SER A 34 18.45 -8.54 24.24
N GLN A 35 17.71 -7.98 25.19
CA GLN A 35 16.62 -8.70 25.86
C GLN A 35 15.45 -8.96 24.88
N LEU A 36 15.12 -7.97 24.04
CA LEU A 36 14.11 -8.12 23.00
C LEU A 36 14.50 -9.20 21.99
N LEU A 37 15.78 -9.23 21.56
CA LEU A 37 16.30 -10.28 20.71
C LEU A 37 16.13 -11.67 21.35
N LYS A 38 16.47 -11.81 22.64
CA LYS A 38 16.28 -13.08 23.37
C LYS A 38 14.81 -13.51 23.38
N GLN A 39 13.87 -12.57 23.66
CA GLN A 39 12.43 -12.82 23.61
C GLN A 39 12.00 -13.39 22.25
N LEU A 40 12.50 -12.82 21.15
CA LEU A 40 12.19 -13.26 19.79
C LEU A 40 12.80 -14.64 19.46
N ILE A 41 14.02 -14.93 19.92
CA ILE A 41 14.66 -16.24 19.79
C ILE A 41 13.83 -17.32 20.54
N ASP A 42 13.30 -16.98 21.71
CA ASP A 42 12.40 -17.84 22.49
C ASP A 42 10.98 -17.92 21.88
N ARG A 43 10.79 -17.38 20.64
CA ARG A 43 9.52 -17.36 19.88
C ARG A 43 8.37 -16.64 20.60
N GLN A 44 8.67 -15.71 21.50
CA GLN A 44 7.67 -14.92 22.19
C GLN A 44 7.31 -13.69 21.36
N ASN A 45 6.01 -13.38 21.33
CA ASN A 45 5.50 -12.22 20.62
C ASN A 45 5.87 -10.92 21.33
N LEU A 46 6.03 -9.84 20.55
CA LEU A 46 6.24 -8.50 21.08
C LEU A 46 4.91 -7.89 21.53
N ALA A 47 4.92 -7.21 22.66
CA ALA A 47 3.85 -6.30 23.02
C ALA A 47 3.83 -5.10 22.03
N ASN A 48 2.69 -4.43 21.89
CA ASN A 48 2.54 -3.29 20.97
C ASN A 48 3.57 -2.19 21.24
N GLU A 49 3.87 -1.91 22.50
CA GLU A 49 4.87 -0.92 22.90
C GLU A 49 6.29 -1.33 22.50
N GLN A 50 6.60 -2.63 22.59
CA GLN A 50 7.89 -3.16 22.15
C GLN A 50 8.04 -3.09 20.61
N ALA A 51 7.00 -3.47 19.88
CA ALA A 51 6.97 -3.39 18.41
C ALA A 51 7.08 -1.93 17.94
N THR A 52 6.37 -1.01 18.60
CA THR A 52 6.46 0.43 18.35
C THR A 52 7.88 0.95 18.60
N ALA A 53 8.47 0.65 19.76
CA ALA A 53 9.81 1.09 20.10
C ALA A 53 10.86 0.52 19.14
N LEU A 54 10.72 -0.75 18.74
CA LEU A 54 11.62 -1.40 17.79
C LEU A 54 11.59 -0.70 16.42
N MET A 55 10.42 -0.40 15.89
CA MET A 55 10.30 0.33 14.62
C MET A 55 10.90 1.74 14.75
N GLN A 56 10.61 2.48 15.82
CA GLN A 56 11.21 3.79 16.07
C GLN A 56 12.72 3.71 16.13
N GLY A 57 13.27 2.75 16.88
CA GLY A 57 14.71 2.54 17.00
C GLY A 57 15.39 2.26 15.66
N TRP A 58 14.76 1.53 14.76
CA TRP A 58 15.28 1.32 13.40
C TRP A 58 15.24 2.60 12.55
N LEU A 59 14.14 3.34 12.59
CA LEU A 59 13.99 4.56 11.77
C LEU A 59 14.91 5.70 12.24
N GLU A 60 15.24 5.74 13.54
CA GLU A 60 16.16 6.69 14.16
C GLU A 60 17.64 6.24 14.07
N GLY A 61 17.91 4.99 13.63
CA GLY A 61 19.25 4.42 13.63
C GLY A 61 19.81 4.17 15.03
N ALA A 62 18.95 4.00 16.04
CA ALA A 62 19.33 3.80 17.44
C ALA A 62 19.78 2.37 17.76
N ILE A 63 19.57 1.42 16.84
CA ILE A 63 19.91 0.00 17.02
C ILE A 63 21.14 -0.32 16.15
N ALA A 64 22.18 -0.87 16.76
CA ALA A 64 23.38 -1.27 16.05
C ALA A 64 23.06 -2.22 14.87
N PRO A 65 23.75 -2.10 13.71
CA PRO A 65 23.45 -2.91 12.51
C PRO A 65 23.48 -4.41 12.75
N GLU A 66 24.41 -4.92 13.55
CA GLU A 66 24.57 -6.33 13.89
C GLU A 66 23.34 -6.84 14.67
N LEU A 67 22.89 -6.04 15.64
CA LEU A 67 21.74 -6.35 16.46
C LEU A 67 20.42 -6.23 15.66
N SER A 68 20.36 -5.23 14.79
CA SER A 68 19.24 -5.07 13.85
C SER A 68 19.11 -6.27 12.92
N GLY A 69 20.23 -6.77 12.37
CA GLY A 69 20.25 -7.98 11.55
C GLY A 69 19.78 -9.21 12.30
N ALA A 70 20.26 -9.40 13.53
CA ALA A 70 19.86 -10.51 14.40
C ALA A 70 18.34 -10.45 14.74
N ILE A 71 17.83 -9.27 15.09
CA ILE A 71 16.40 -9.07 15.41
C ILE A 71 15.52 -9.33 14.18
N LEU A 72 15.88 -8.80 13.00
CA LEU A 72 15.13 -9.03 11.75
C LEU A 72 15.08 -10.52 11.39
N THR A 73 16.19 -11.22 11.58
CA THR A 73 16.27 -12.67 11.35
C THR A 73 15.43 -13.44 12.37
N ALA A 74 15.49 -13.09 13.65
CA ALA A 74 14.69 -13.72 14.70
C ALA A 74 13.17 -13.53 14.45
N LEU A 75 12.74 -12.32 14.05
CA LEU A 75 11.35 -12.04 13.64
C LEU A 75 10.92 -12.91 12.45
N GLN A 76 11.80 -13.09 11.46
CA GLN A 76 11.49 -13.92 10.29
C GLN A 76 11.30 -15.38 10.68
N PHE A 77 12.11 -15.91 11.59
CA PHE A 77 12.00 -17.30 12.06
C PHE A 77 10.86 -17.53 13.06
N LYS A 78 10.55 -16.54 13.88
CA LYS A 78 9.40 -16.60 14.80
C LYS A 78 8.08 -16.61 14.03
N GLY A 79 8.02 -15.89 12.92
CA GLY A 79 6.80 -15.40 12.32
C GLY A 79 6.32 -14.10 12.98
N VAL A 80 5.48 -13.35 12.29
CA VAL A 80 5.02 -12.02 12.73
C VAL A 80 3.54 -12.06 13.02
N GLU A 81 3.14 -11.50 14.16
CA GLU A 81 1.74 -11.35 14.54
C GLU A 81 1.10 -10.08 13.95
N ALA A 82 -0.21 -10.12 13.78
CA ALA A 82 -0.98 -8.98 13.24
C ALA A 82 -0.80 -7.70 14.07
N SER A 83 -0.78 -7.83 15.39
CA SER A 83 -0.57 -6.70 16.32
C SER A 83 0.82 -6.09 16.20
N GLU A 84 1.86 -6.92 16.02
CA GLU A 84 3.23 -6.46 15.80
C GLU A 84 3.32 -5.66 14.48
N LEU A 85 2.74 -6.21 13.40
CA LEU A 85 2.69 -5.56 12.10
C LEU A 85 1.95 -4.22 12.15
N ALA A 86 0.79 -4.20 12.78
CA ALA A 86 -0.03 -3.00 12.90
C ALA A 86 0.69 -1.90 13.71
N ALA A 87 1.29 -2.25 14.86
CA ALA A 87 2.03 -1.30 15.69
C ALA A 87 3.22 -0.69 14.94
N MET A 88 3.99 -1.52 14.22
CA MET A 88 5.12 -1.06 13.42
C MET A 88 4.68 -0.21 12.22
N ALA A 89 3.59 -0.60 11.54
CA ALA A 89 3.03 0.16 10.44
C ALA A 89 2.53 1.54 10.87
N GLN A 90 1.87 1.65 12.02
CA GLN A 90 1.42 2.93 12.59
C GLN A 90 2.57 3.91 12.83
N VAL A 91 3.71 3.43 13.32
CA VAL A 91 4.91 4.26 13.49
C VAL A 91 5.35 4.82 12.14
N LEU A 92 5.47 3.97 11.12
CA LEU A 92 5.94 4.39 9.79
C LEU A 92 4.95 5.33 9.11
N GLN A 93 3.65 5.09 9.25
CA GLN A 93 2.60 5.99 8.74
C GLN A 93 2.67 7.36 9.41
N SER A 94 2.88 7.43 10.74
CA SER A 94 2.96 8.69 11.49
C SER A 94 4.13 9.58 11.07
N GLN A 95 5.16 8.99 10.47
CA GLN A 95 6.35 9.69 9.95
C GLN A 95 6.31 9.91 8.43
N SER A 96 5.20 9.56 7.77
CA SER A 96 5.05 9.72 6.32
C SER A 96 4.90 11.19 5.92
N GLU A 97 5.31 11.51 4.67
CA GLU A 97 5.07 12.83 4.09
C GLU A 97 3.55 13.09 3.94
N GLY A 98 2.74 12.03 3.76
CA GLY A 98 1.28 12.16 3.75
C GLY A 98 0.71 12.69 5.07
N GLN A 99 1.23 12.23 6.19
CA GLN A 99 0.83 12.76 7.50
C GLN A 99 1.22 14.24 7.67
N ARG A 100 2.40 14.63 7.19
CA ARG A 100 2.84 16.04 7.19
C ARG A 100 1.96 16.91 6.30
N PHE A 101 1.64 16.41 5.10
CA PHE A 101 0.74 17.09 4.17
C PHE A 101 -0.65 17.31 4.79
N ASN A 102 -1.26 16.26 5.35
CA ASN A 102 -2.57 16.35 5.99
C ASN A 102 -2.60 17.32 7.17
N GLN A 103 -1.50 17.43 7.94
CA GLN A 103 -1.38 18.42 9.01
C GLN A 103 -1.34 19.86 8.50
N GLN A 104 -0.75 20.07 7.32
CA GLN A 104 -0.59 21.41 6.72
C GLN A 104 -1.81 21.86 5.92
N PHE A 105 -2.42 20.97 5.14
CA PHE A 105 -3.45 21.30 4.16
C PHE A 105 -4.84 20.70 4.47
N GLY A 106 -4.94 19.88 5.51
CA GLY A 106 -6.14 19.13 5.84
C GLY A 106 -6.24 17.79 5.12
N ASN A 107 -7.14 16.93 5.60
CA ASN A 107 -7.35 15.60 5.02
C ASN A 107 -8.26 15.71 3.78
N ILE A 108 -7.73 15.33 2.62
CA ILE A 108 -8.49 15.31 1.35
C ILE A 108 -9.32 14.03 1.15
N VAL A 109 -9.08 13.00 1.98
CA VAL A 109 -9.76 11.71 1.88
C VAL A 109 -11.05 11.74 2.69
N ASP A 110 -12.17 11.63 2.01
CA ASP A 110 -13.48 11.41 2.63
C ASP A 110 -13.62 9.94 3.00
N ARG A 111 -13.42 9.61 4.26
CA ARG A 111 -13.48 8.23 4.77
C ARG A 111 -14.90 7.62 4.76
N SER A 112 -15.92 8.39 4.44
CA SER A 112 -17.27 7.87 4.23
C SER A 112 -17.44 7.20 2.87
N LYS A 113 -16.49 7.41 1.95
CA LYS A 113 -16.45 6.83 0.61
C LYS A 113 -15.31 5.82 0.48
N PRO A 114 -15.48 4.79 -0.37
CA PRO A 114 -14.39 3.86 -0.63
C PRO A 114 -13.22 4.58 -1.29
N LEU A 115 -12.03 4.32 -0.76
CA LEU A 115 -10.74 4.63 -1.37
C LEU A 115 -9.95 3.32 -1.39
N ILE A 116 -9.50 2.87 -2.55
CA ILE A 116 -8.88 1.55 -2.71
C ILE A 116 -7.38 1.66 -2.96
N ASP A 117 -6.62 0.72 -2.37
CA ASP A 117 -5.26 0.37 -2.79
C ASP A 117 -5.24 -1.08 -3.31
N THR A 118 -4.43 -1.31 -4.34
CA THR A 118 -4.19 -2.65 -4.91
C THR A 118 -2.70 -2.90 -5.00
N CYS A 119 -2.20 -3.86 -4.26
CA CYS A 119 -0.76 -4.15 -4.19
C CYS A 119 -0.50 -5.61 -3.84
N GLY A 120 0.73 -6.04 -3.99
CA GLY A 120 1.24 -7.31 -3.49
C GLY A 120 2.49 -7.10 -2.65
N THR A 121 2.85 -8.10 -1.86
CA THR A 121 4.13 -8.12 -1.12
C THR A 121 5.31 -8.32 -2.06
N GLY A 122 5.05 -8.83 -3.27
CA GLY A 122 6.07 -9.24 -4.21
C GLY A 122 6.87 -10.46 -3.74
N GLY A 123 7.84 -10.85 -4.55
CA GLY A 123 8.79 -11.88 -4.18
C GLY A 123 8.24 -13.30 -4.25
N ASP A 124 7.11 -13.55 -4.87
CA ASP A 124 6.51 -14.86 -5.12
C ASP A 124 7.32 -15.73 -6.10
N GLY A 125 8.14 -15.11 -6.95
CA GLY A 125 8.92 -15.79 -7.96
C GLY A 125 8.15 -16.08 -9.26
N ALA A 126 6.87 -15.75 -9.32
CA ALA A 126 6.01 -15.99 -10.48
C ALA A 126 6.41 -15.19 -11.72
N SER A 127 7.04 -14.04 -11.54
CA SER A 127 7.48 -13.16 -12.64
C SER A 127 6.34 -12.75 -13.57
N THR A 128 5.14 -12.51 -13.02
CA THR A 128 3.98 -12.05 -13.77
C THR A 128 4.15 -10.61 -14.26
N PHE A 129 3.34 -10.20 -15.25
CA PHE A 129 3.22 -8.79 -15.57
C PHE A 129 2.56 -8.01 -14.42
N ASN A 130 2.52 -6.67 -14.50
CA ASN A 130 2.05 -5.83 -13.40
C ASN A 130 0.52 -5.84 -13.25
N ILE A 131 -0.04 -6.97 -12.80
CA ILE A 131 -1.48 -7.24 -12.68
C ILE A 131 -2.14 -6.20 -11.78
N SER A 132 -1.68 -6.01 -10.54
CA SER A 132 -2.28 -5.04 -9.60
C SER A 132 -2.24 -3.60 -10.10
N THR A 133 -1.29 -3.26 -10.99
CA THR A 133 -1.25 -1.95 -11.64
C THR A 133 -2.36 -1.81 -12.67
N SER A 134 -2.62 -2.85 -13.46
CA SER A 134 -3.76 -2.89 -14.40
C SER A 134 -5.09 -2.79 -13.64
N VAL A 135 -5.23 -3.55 -12.55
CA VAL A 135 -6.40 -3.53 -11.66
C VAL A 135 -6.72 -2.11 -11.15
N ALA A 136 -5.70 -1.35 -10.75
CA ALA A 136 -5.87 0.02 -10.27
C ALA A 136 -6.59 0.92 -11.28
N PHE A 137 -6.25 0.82 -12.56
CA PHE A 137 -6.90 1.60 -13.63
C PHE A 137 -8.31 1.11 -13.94
N VAL A 138 -8.55 -0.20 -13.91
CA VAL A 138 -9.90 -0.77 -14.09
C VAL A 138 -10.84 -0.29 -12.99
N VAL A 139 -10.39 -0.32 -11.74
CA VAL A 139 -11.17 0.15 -10.58
C VAL A 139 -11.44 1.65 -10.66
N ALA A 140 -10.44 2.45 -11.06
CA ALA A 140 -10.61 3.88 -11.27
C ALA A 140 -11.60 4.20 -12.42
N ALA A 141 -11.61 3.38 -13.50
CA ALA A 141 -12.56 3.51 -14.59
C ALA A 141 -13.99 3.16 -14.18
N ALA A 142 -14.17 2.30 -13.16
CA ALA A 142 -15.47 2.06 -12.53
C ALA A 142 -15.97 3.24 -11.67
N GLY A 143 -15.18 4.31 -11.53
CA GLY A 143 -15.53 5.48 -10.72
C GLY A 143 -15.18 5.36 -9.23
N ILE A 144 -14.47 4.32 -8.82
CA ILE A 144 -13.98 4.17 -7.45
C ILE A 144 -12.60 4.80 -7.33
N PRO A 145 -12.38 5.75 -6.39
CA PRO A 145 -11.09 6.37 -6.19
C PRO A 145 -10.01 5.36 -5.81
N VAL A 146 -8.83 5.48 -6.43
CA VAL A 146 -7.68 4.60 -6.20
C VAL A 146 -6.45 5.40 -5.77
N ALA A 147 -5.89 5.05 -4.61
CA ALA A 147 -4.60 5.54 -4.15
C ALA A 147 -3.60 4.37 -4.16
N LYS A 148 -3.00 4.11 -5.31
CA LYS A 148 -2.05 2.99 -5.43
C LYS A 148 -0.72 3.35 -4.81
N HIS A 149 -0.33 2.60 -3.78
CA HIS A 149 1.00 2.67 -3.18
C HIS A 149 1.92 1.62 -3.80
N GLY A 150 3.08 2.02 -4.27
CA GLY A 150 3.96 1.09 -4.97
C GLY A 150 5.42 1.52 -5.01
N ASN A 151 6.27 0.64 -5.55
CA ASN A 151 7.71 0.82 -5.59
C ASN A 151 8.30 0.32 -6.92
N ARG A 152 9.60 0.56 -7.11
CA ARG A 152 10.41 -0.13 -8.12
C ARG A 152 10.64 -1.58 -7.73
N ALA A 153 11.02 -2.39 -8.71
CA ALA A 153 11.39 -3.78 -8.47
C ALA A 153 12.54 -3.89 -7.48
N VAL A 154 12.43 -4.86 -6.55
CA VAL A 154 13.54 -5.25 -5.66
C VAL A 154 14.11 -6.60 -6.06
N SER A 155 13.26 -7.54 -6.45
CA SER A 155 13.62 -8.92 -6.84
C SER A 155 13.04 -9.36 -8.19
N SER A 156 11.98 -8.68 -8.67
CA SER A 156 11.39 -8.93 -10.00
C SER A 156 12.10 -8.10 -11.09
N LYS A 157 11.76 -8.37 -12.38
CA LYS A 157 12.31 -7.64 -13.53
C LYS A 157 11.77 -6.22 -13.65
N SER A 158 10.56 -5.94 -13.15
CA SER A 158 9.94 -4.61 -13.19
C SER A 158 8.95 -4.42 -12.05
N GLY A 159 9.01 -3.27 -11.37
CA GLY A 159 8.04 -2.87 -10.37
C GLY A 159 6.92 -2.00 -10.95
N SER A 160 5.89 -1.73 -10.17
CA SER A 160 4.78 -0.86 -10.59
C SER A 160 5.24 0.54 -10.99
N ALA A 161 6.19 1.11 -10.25
CA ALA A 161 6.76 2.43 -10.55
C ALA A 161 7.49 2.45 -11.90
N ASP A 162 8.25 1.39 -12.21
CA ASP A 162 9.02 1.32 -13.45
C ASP A 162 8.10 1.29 -14.68
N VAL A 163 7.02 0.50 -14.61
CA VAL A 163 6.03 0.38 -15.69
C VAL A 163 5.20 1.66 -15.84
N LEU A 164 4.81 2.29 -14.72
CA LEU A 164 4.07 3.55 -14.76
C LEU A 164 4.90 4.69 -15.36
N GLU A 165 6.19 4.75 -15.05
CA GLU A 165 7.12 5.70 -15.67
C GLU A 165 7.28 5.44 -17.18
N ALA A 166 7.35 4.17 -17.60
CA ALA A 166 7.43 3.79 -18.99
C ALA A 166 6.19 4.16 -19.83
N ILE A 167 5.00 4.18 -19.24
CA ILE A 167 3.80 4.69 -19.91
C ILE A 167 3.64 6.23 -19.81
N GLY A 168 4.59 6.92 -19.16
CA GLY A 168 4.67 8.38 -19.13
C GLY A 168 4.17 9.06 -17.86
N ILE A 169 3.91 8.33 -16.77
CA ILE A 169 3.53 8.92 -15.48
C ILE A 169 4.77 9.52 -14.81
N HIS A 170 4.67 10.80 -14.44
CA HIS A 170 5.77 11.53 -13.83
C HIS A 170 5.82 11.27 -12.31
N LEU A 171 6.64 10.30 -11.88
CA LEU A 171 6.76 9.88 -10.47
C LEU A 171 7.35 10.95 -9.53
N ALA A 172 8.06 11.93 -10.09
CA ALA A 172 8.67 13.04 -9.36
C ALA A 172 7.82 14.31 -9.40
N ALA A 173 6.54 14.23 -9.78
CA ALA A 173 5.63 15.36 -9.71
C ALA A 173 5.53 15.89 -8.26
N PRO A 174 5.26 17.21 -8.06
CA PRO A 174 5.05 17.77 -6.73
C PRO A 174 4.00 17.00 -5.92
N ILE A 175 4.21 16.89 -4.62
CA ILE A 175 3.31 16.13 -3.73
C ILE A 175 1.87 16.64 -3.84
N GLU A 176 1.68 17.96 -3.89
CA GLU A 176 0.38 18.61 -4.06
C GLU A 176 -0.34 18.10 -5.31
N LYS A 177 0.39 18.03 -6.43
CA LYS A 177 -0.15 17.56 -7.72
C LYS A 177 -0.50 16.06 -7.67
N ILE A 178 0.30 15.25 -6.98
CA ILE A 178 0.00 13.83 -6.75
C ILE A 178 -1.28 13.68 -5.93
N TYR A 179 -1.48 14.51 -4.89
CA TYR A 179 -2.72 14.51 -4.10
C TYR A 179 -3.93 14.96 -4.93
N GLU A 180 -3.79 16.05 -5.70
CA GLU A 180 -4.86 16.60 -6.54
C GLU A 180 -5.29 15.65 -7.67
N ALA A 181 -4.43 14.73 -8.10
CA ALA A 181 -4.79 13.71 -9.09
C ALA A 181 -5.95 12.83 -8.62
N LEU A 182 -6.07 12.55 -7.32
CA LEU A 182 -7.13 11.71 -6.79
C LEU A 182 -8.53 12.29 -7.03
N PRO A 183 -8.87 13.52 -6.62
CA PRO A 183 -10.17 14.10 -6.93
C PRO A 183 -10.34 14.47 -8.42
N ALA A 184 -9.27 14.82 -9.14
CA ALA A 184 -9.34 15.26 -10.52
C ALA A 184 -9.48 14.11 -11.53
N VAL A 185 -8.76 13.01 -11.31
CA VAL A 185 -8.68 11.88 -12.25
C VAL A 185 -9.36 10.64 -11.70
N GLY A 186 -9.46 10.51 -10.36
CA GLY A 186 -9.97 9.32 -9.67
C GLY A 186 -8.88 8.30 -9.34
N ILE A 187 -7.63 8.55 -9.69
CA ILE A 187 -6.49 7.68 -9.36
C ILE A 187 -5.24 8.51 -9.13
N THR A 188 -4.43 8.08 -8.17
CA THR A 188 -3.08 8.59 -7.97
C THR A 188 -2.09 7.47 -7.68
N PHE A 189 -0.81 7.73 -7.93
CA PHE A 189 0.28 6.80 -7.61
C PHE A 189 1.23 7.40 -6.58
N LEU A 190 1.43 6.66 -5.50
CA LEU A 190 2.26 7.04 -4.37
C LEU A 190 3.56 6.23 -4.41
N PHE A 191 4.62 6.84 -4.94
CA PHE A 191 5.93 6.20 -5.04
C PHE A 191 6.58 6.12 -3.65
N ALA A 192 6.62 4.94 -3.06
CA ALA A 192 6.96 4.69 -1.66
C ALA A 192 8.23 5.42 -1.13
N PRO A 193 9.35 5.52 -1.88
CA PRO A 193 10.54 6.26 -1.43
C PRO A 193 10.30 7.76 -1.17
N ASN A 194 9.36 8.39 -1.87
CA ASN A 194 9.01 9.80 -1.68
C ASN A 194 8.14 10.01 -0.43
N TRP A 195 7.37 8.99 -0.05
CA TRP A 195 6.41 9.08 1.05
C TRP A 195 6.95 8.60 2.40
N HIS A 196 7.96 7.72 2.38
CA HIS A 196 8.56 7.14 3.57
C HIS A 196 10.09 7.30 3.59
N PRO A 197 10.62 8.54 3.64
CA PRO A 197 12.06 8.79 3.60
C PRO A 197 12.82 8.13 4.76
N ALA A 198 12.17 7.94 5.91
CA ALA A 198 12.76 7.28 7.08
C ALA A 198 13.16 5.81 6.81
N MET A 199 12.53 5.15 5.83
CA MET A 199 12.89 3.78 5.44
C MET A 199 14.32 3.65 4.87
N LYS A 200 14.97 4.76 4.51
CA LYS A 200 16.38 4.74 4.07
C LYS A 200 17.31 4.22 5.16
N ALA A 201 16.97 4.45 6.45
CA ALA A 201 17.80 4.00 7.59
C ALA A 201 18.01 2.48 7.62
N VAL A 202 17.00 1.70 7.21
CA VAL A 202 17.06 0.23 7.21
C VAL A 202 17.51 -0.37 5.88
N GLY A 203 17.69 0.45 4.85
CA GLY A 203 17.97 -0.02 3.50
C GLY A 203 19.28 -0.80 3.37
N ALA A 204 20.36 -0.37 4.05
CA ALA A 204 21.65 -1.04 4.02
C ALA A 204 21.58 -2.43 4.69
N ILE A 205 20.95 -2.52 5.86
CA ILE A 205 20.79 -3.77 6.61
C ILE A 205 19.99 -4.78 5.79
N ARG A 206 18.88 -4.37 5.20
CA ARG A 206 18.02 -5.23 4.35
C ARG A 206 18.79 -5.80 3.16
N ARG A 207 19.60 -4.96 2.47
CA ARG A 207 20.45 -5.42 1.35
C ARG A 207 21.51 -6.40 1.78
N SER A 208 22.15 -6.14 2.94
CA SER A 208 23.19 -7.01 3.48
C SER A 208 22.67 -8.38 3.89
N LEU A 209 21.45 -8.44 4.44
CA LEU A 209 20.83 -9.71 4.83
C LEU A 209 20.42 -10.55 3.62
N GLY A 210 20.00 -9.95 2.52
CA GLY A 210 19.59 -10.67 1.31
C GLY A 210 18.40 -11.62 1.48
N ILE A 211 17.66 -11.52 2.59
CA ILE A 211 16.47 -12.33 2.90
C ILE A 211 15.21 -11.47 3.00
N ARG A 212 14.06 -12.09 2.97
CA ARG A 212 12.81 -11.42 3.32
C ARG A 212 12.79 -11.09 4.80
N THR A 213 12.25 -9.94 5.12
CA THR A 213 12.11 -9.44 6.48
C THR A 213 10.72 -8.84 6.66
N ILE A 214 10.36 -8.45 7.86
CA ILE A 214 9.11 -7.75 8.17
C ILE A 214 8.86 -6.54 7.25
N PHE A 215 9.91 -5.88 6.75
CA PHE A 215 9.80 -4.75 5.83
C PHE A 215 9.20 -5.11 4.46
N ASN A 216 9.18 -6.38 4.08
CA ASN A 216 8.48 -6.84 2.89
C ASN A 216 6.96 -6.91 3.10
N LEU A 217 6.51 -7.07 4.34
CA LEU A 217 5.11 -7.14 4.72
C LEU A 217 4.52 -5.76 5.08
N ILE A 218 5.34 -4.87 5.64
CA ILE A 218 4.90 -3.54 6.09
C ILE A 218 4.59 -2.60 4.93
N GLY A 219 5.34 -2.67 3.82
CA GLY A 219 5.16 -1.77 2.67
C GLY A 219 3.70 -1.59 2.24
N PRO A 220 2.95 -2.66 2.00
CA PRO A 220 1.53 -2.60 1.67
C PRO A 220 0.63 -2.00 2.76
N LEU A 221 1.03 -2.03 4.02
CA LEU A 221 0.22 -1.59 5.16
C LEU A 221 0.30 -0.07 5.41
N VAL A 222 1.28 0.61 4.80
CA VAL A 222 1.64 1.99 5.14
C VAL A 222 1.29 3.01 4.06
N ASN A 223 0.28 2.74 3.26
CA ASN A 223 -0.22 3.71 2.28
C ASN A 223 -0.52 5.06 2.98
N PRO A 224 0.12 6.16 2.55
CA PRO A 224 0.03 7.45 3.25
C PRO A 224 -1.34 8.14 3.14
N LEU A 225 -2.21 7.69 2.23
CA LEU A 225 -3.59 8.17 2.11
C LEU A 225 -4.60 7.35 2.92
N HIS A 226 -4.15 6.32 3.67
CA HIS A 226 -4.99 5.50 4.54
C HIS A 226 -6.27 4.99 3.83
N PRO A 227 -6.16 4.21 2.74
CA PRO A 227 -7.32 3.73 2.00
C PRO A 227 -8.30 3.00 2.92
N THR A 228 -9.59 3.08 2.61
CA THR A 228 -10.64 2.42 3.39
C THR A 228 -10.80 0.96 2.99
N ALA A 229 -10.38 0.60 1.76
CA ALA A 229 -10.41 -0.76 1.25
C ALA A 229 -9.08 -1.14 0.58
N GLN A 230 -8.72 -2.43 0.61
CA GLN A 230 -7.45 -2.89 0.06
C GLN A 230 -7.51 -4.31 -0.49
N VAL A 231 -6.99 -4.52 -1.70
CA VAL A 231 -6.62 -5.86 -2.20
C VAL A 231 -5.12 -6.02 -2.02
N LEU A 232 -4.73 -7.05 -1.27
CA LEU A 232 -3.33 -7.30 -0.92
C LEU A 232 -2.96 -8.75 -1.24
N GLY A 233 -2.13 -8.94 -2.24
CA GLY A 233 -1.53 -10.24 -2.54
C GLY A 233 -0.34 -10.56 -1.64
N VAL A 234 -0.19 -11.83 -1.27
CA VAL A 234 0.90 -12.30 -0.43
C VAL A 234 1.59 -13.52 -1.05
N TYR A 235 2.91 -13.56 -0.92
CA TYR A 235 3.74 -14.66 -1.45
C TYR A 235 3.57 -16.00 -0.73
N ASN A 236 2.86 -16.03 0.39
CA ASN A 236 2.68 -17.22 1.22
C ASN A 236 1.27 -17.24 1.82
N LYS A 237 0.54 -18.34 1.61
CA LYS A 237 -0.81 -18.54 2.14
C LYS A 237 -0.90 -18.30 3.66
N GLY A 238 0.10 -18.75 4.44
CA GLY A 238 0.10 -18.57 5.89
C GLY A 238 0.08 -17.12 6.38
N LEU A 239 0.26 -16.14 5.48
CA LEU A 239 0.23 -14.72 5.79
C LEU A 239 -1.13 -14.06 5.53
N THR A 240 -2.07 -14.72 4.84
CA THR A 240 -3.34 -14.09 4.45
C THR A 240 -4.12 -13.61 5.66
N HIS A 241 -4.34 -14.47 6.64
CA HIS A 241 -5.07 -14.14 7.86
C HIS A 241 -4.36 -13.06 8.70
N THR A 242 -3.05 -13.23 8.91
CA THR A 242 -2.24 -12.28 9.70
C THR A 242 -2.29 -10.87 9.13
N LEU A 243 -2.18 -10.73 7.79
CA LEU A 243 -2.23 -9.42 7.16
C LEU A 243 -3.66 -8.84 7.08
N ALA A 244 -4.69 -9.69 6.93
CA ALA A 244 -6.07 -9.23 7.01
C ALA A 244 -6.40 -8.67 8.41
N GLU A 245 -5.96 -9.36 9.47
CA GLU A 245 -6.08 -8.87 10.85
C GLU A 245 -5.25 -7.60 11.09
N ALA A 246 -4.03 -7.51 10.53
CA ALA A 246 -3.24 -6.29 10.62
C ALA A 246 -3.95 -5.11 9.93
N LEU A 247 -4.56 -5.31 8.77
CA LEU A 247 -5.37 -4.30 8.08
C LEU A 247 -6.60 -3.89 8.91
N ARG A 248 -7.27 -4.84 9.57
CA ARG A 248 -8.36 -4.56 10.51
C ARG A 248 -7.88 -3.68 11.68
N LEU A 249 -6.74 -3.99 12.27
CA LEU A 249 -6.13 -3.18 13.34
C LEU A 249 -5.65 -1.79 12.88
N LEU A 250 -5.47 -1.62 11.56
CA LEU A 250 -5.15 -0.35 10.91
C LEU A 250 -6.38 0.39 10.37
N ASP A 251 -7.59 0.06 10.89
CA ASP A 251 -8.87 0.69 10.55
C ASP A 251 -9.26 0.60 9.06
N ARG A 252 -8.85 -0.46 8.35
CA ARG A 252 -9.43 -0.78 7.04
C ARG A 252 -10.87 -1.28 7.24
N GLN A 253 -11.78 -0.75 6.44
CA GLN A 253 -13.19 -1.15 6.50
C GLN A 253 -13.43 -2.47 5.78
N GLN A 254 -12.73 -2.65 4.65
CA GLN A 254 -12.77 -3.87 3.85
C GLN A 254 -11.38 -4.22 3.32
N ALA A 255 -11.07 -5.51 3.25
CA ALA A 255 -9.86 -5.97 2.58
C ALA A 255 -10.02 -7.40 2.06
N VAL A 256 -9.36 -7.69 0.96
CA VAL A 256 -9.08 -9.05 0.49
C VAL A 256 -7.58 -9.24 0.54
N VAL A 257 -7.12 -10.14 1.41
CA VAL A 257 -5.73 -10.60 1.41
C VAL A 257 -5.70 -11.98 0.79
N LEU A 258 -4.91 -12.16 -0.25
CA LEU A 258 -5.01 -13.33 -1.11
C LEU A 258 -3.66 -13.99 -1.42
N HIS A 259 -3.72 -15.28 -1.75
CA HIS A 259 -2.61 -16.08 -2.27
C HIS A 259 -3.15 -17.12 -3.25
N SER A 260 -2.69 -17.11 -4.48
CA SER A 260 -3.01 -18.16 -5.44
C SER A 260 -2.24 -19.45 -5.10
N ARG A 261 -2.92 -20.60 -5.18
CA ARG A 261 -2.27 -21.90 -5.03
C ARG A 261 -1.27 -22.23 -6.14
N GLU A 262 -1.27 -21.45 -7.21
CA GLU A 262 -0.21 -21.47 -8.22
C GLU A 262 1.10 -20.79 -7.73
N GLY A 263 1.11 -20.24 -6.50
CA GLY A 263 2.28 -19.62 -5.89
C GLY A 263 2.45 -18.13 -6.21
N MET A 264 1.38 -17.43 -6.58
CA MET A 264 1.40 -15.99 -6.90
C MET A 264 0.82 -15.15 -5.75
N ASP A 265 1.27 -13.91 -5.66
CA ASP A 265 0.66 -12.86 -4.84
C ASP A 265 -0.44 -12.07 -5.58
N GLU A 266 -1.12 -12.75 -6.53
CA GLU A 266 -2.29 -12.28 -7.29
C GLU A 266 -3.27 -13.46 -7.43
N ALA A 267 -4.55 -13.23 -7.70
CA ALA A 267 -5.47 -14.29 -8.02
C ALA A 267 -5.17 -14.85 -9.42
N GLY A 268 -4.86 -16.16 -9.48
CA GLY A 268 -4.51 -16.86 -10.71
C GLY A 268 -5.71 -17.49 -11.41
N LEU A 269 -5.47 -18.14 -12.55
CA LEU A 269 -6.51 -18.76 -13.39
C LEU A 269 -6.44 -20.29 -13.39
N GLY A 270 -5.30 -20.88 -13.00
CA GLY A 270 -5.05 -22.32 -13.11
C GLY A 270 -5.49 -23.12 -11.87
N ASP A 271 -5.57 -22.48 -10.70
CA ASP A 271 -5.96 -23.13 -9.44
C ASP A 271 -6.76 -22.15 -8.56
N LEU A 272 -7.20 -22.64 -7.41
CA LEU A 272 -7.91 -21.85 -6.41
C LEU A 272 -7.02 -20.71 -5.86
N THR A 273 -7.66 -19.61 -5.50
CA THR A 273 -7.04 -18.53 -4.73
C THR A 273 -7.62 -18.53 -3.33
N ASP A 274 -6.77 -18.74 -2.32
CA ASP A 274 -7.14 -18.62 -0.92
C ASP A 274 -7.20 -17.16 -0.54
N ILE A 275 -8.29 -16.73 0.12
CA ILE A 275 -8.48 -15.36 0.55
C ILE A 275 -8.85 -15.27 2.03
N SER A 276 -8.34 -14.24 2.71
CA SER A 276 -8.85 -13.76 3.99
C SER A 276 -9.58 -12.44 3.74
N PHE A 277 -10.90 -12.45 3.96
CA PHE A 277 -11.78 -11.35 3.63
C PHE A 277 -12.19 -10.58 4.89
N LEU A 278 -11.75 -9.33 5.00
CA LEU A 278 -12.17 -8.39 6.04
C LEU A 278 -13.43 -7.65 5.59
N GLN A 279 -14.51 -7.83 6.33
CA GLN A 279 -15.75 -7.10 6.16
C GLN A 279 -16.45 -6.94 7.51
N ASN A 280 -17.05 -5.78 7.78
CA ASN A 280 -17.78 -5.49 9.02
C ASN A 280 -16.95 -5.76 10.31
N GLY A 281 -15.64 -5.52 10.25
CA GLY A 281 -14.73 -5.73 11.38
C GLY A 281 -14.39 -7.19 11.68
N GLN A 282 -14.79 -8.13 10.82
CA GLN A 282 -14.51 -9.55 10.94
C GLN A 282 -13.69 -10.04 9.74
N VAL A 283 -12.78 -10.97 10.00
CA VAL A 283 -12.00 -11.66 8.97
C VAL A 283 -12.55 -13.07 8.80
N THR A 284 -12.94 -13.42 7.58
CA THR A 284 -13.38 -14.75 7.18
C THR A 284 -12.43 -15.33 6.14
N GLU A 285 -12.33 -16.65 6.07
CA GLU A 285 -11.49 -17.33 5.09
C GLU A 285 -12.36 -18.07 4.09
N GLU A 286 -12.02 -17.93 2.81
CA GLU A 286 -12.68 -18.62 1.70
C GLU A 286 -11.67 -18.89 0.57
N ALA A 287 -12.06 -19.68 -0.42
CA ALA A 287 -11.29 -19.89 -1.64
C ALA A 287 -12.12 -19.54 -2.86
N ILE A 288 -11.51 -18.93 -3.85
CA ILE A 288 -12.14 -18.54 -5.12
C ILE A 288 -11.65 -19.48 -6.22
N ALA A 289 -12.61 -20.09 -6.90
CA ALA A 289 -12.37 -20.87 -8.12
C ALA A 289 -12.68 -19.97 -9.34
N PRO A 290 -11.68 -19.62 -10.17
CA PRO A 290 -11.91 -18.75 -11.33
C PRO A 290 -12.99 -19.29 -12.29
N GLN A 291 -13.05 -20.62 -12.44
CA GLN A 291 -14.00 -21.28 -13.34
C GLN A 291 -15.46 -21.14 -12.88
N GLU A 292 -15.71 -21.03 -11.56
CA GLU A 292 -17.05 -20.75 -11.02
C GLU A 292 -17.49 -19.32 -11.28
N LEU A 293 -16.53 -18.43 -11.63
CA LEU A 293 -16.79 -17.05 -12.04
C LEU A 293 -16.85 -16.87 -13.55
N GLY A 294 -16.86 -17.99 -14.31
CA GLY A 294 -16.97 -18.00 -15.77
C GLY A 294 -15.66 -17.72 -16.51
N LEU A 295 -14.52 -17.81 -15.84
CA LEU A 295 -13.21 -17.60 -16.44
C LEU A 295 -12.59 -18.93 -16.89
N ALA A 296 -11.86 -18.91 -18.01
CA ALA A 296 -11.18 -20.08 -18.52
C ALA A 296 -9.91 -20.38 -17.69
N ALA A 297 -9.66 -21.67 -17.44
CA ALA A 297 -8.39 -22.09 -16.84
C ALA A 297 -7.21 -21.73 -17.77
N SER A 298 -6.16 -21.17 -17.21
CA SER A 298 -4.94 -20.83 -17.93
C SER A 298 -3.73 -21.03 -17.02
N PRO A 299 -2.62 -21.59 -17.53
CA PRO A 299 -1.43 -21.79 -16.72
C PRO A 299 -0.74 -20.46 -16.40
N ILE A 300 -0.01 -20.40 -15.31
CA ILE A 300 0.73 -19.22 -14.83
C ILE A 300 1.71 -18.67 -15.90
N GLU A 301 2.21 -19.53 -16.80
CA GLU A 301 3.09 -19.15 -17.91
C GLU A 301 2.43 -18.13 -18.83
N SER A 302 1.11 -18.16 -18.98
CA SER A 302 0.33 -17.22 -19.80
C SER A 302 0.29 -15.82 -19.20
N LEU A 303 0.66 -15.68 -17.93
CA LEU A 303 0.67 -14.42 -17.17
C LEU A 303 2.08 -13.84 -17.00
N LYS A 304 3.12 -14.51 -17.54
CA LYS A 304 4.49 -14.04 -17.41
C LYS A 304 4.67 -12.67 -18.04
N GLY A 305 5.36 -11.82 -17.30
CA GLY A 305 5.88 -10.55 -17.78
C GLY A 305 7.30 -10.67 -18.29
N GLY A 306 7.85 -9.54 -18.71
CA GLY A 306 9.19 -9.40 -19.22
C GLY A 306 9.96 -8.26 -18.56
N ASN A 307 10.74 -7.54 -19.36
CA ASN A 307 11.37 -6.30 -18.94
C ASN A 307 10.33 -5.16 -18.78
N VAL A 308 10.78 -3.97 -18.40
CA VAL A 308 9.91 -2.81 -18.16
C VAL A 308 9.08 -2.43 -19.38
N GLN A 309 9.69 -2.44 -20.57
CA GLN A 309 9.00 -2.06 -21.81
C GLN A 309 7.97 -3.11 -22.23
N GLU A 310 8.33 -4.39 -22.14
CA GLU A 310 7.39 -5.50 -22.41
C GLU A 310 6.20 -5.44 -21.46
N ASN A 311 6.42 -5.18 -20.17
CA ASN A 311 5.33 -5.08 -19.19
C ASN A 311 4.48 -3.81 -19.39
N ALA A 312 5.07 -2.71 -19.84
CA ALA A 312 4.33 -1.50 -20.18
C ALA A 312 3.42 -1.73 -21.41
N GLU A 313 3.89 -2.52 -22.39
CA GLU A 313 3.08 -2.88 -23.55
C GLU A 313 1.96 -3.86 -23.20
N ILE A 314 2.22 -4.87 -22.36
CA ILE A 314 1.17 -5.77 -21.85
C ILE A 314 0.11 -4.96 -21.11
N LEU A 315 0.52 -4.07 -20.19
CA LEU A 315 -0.40 -3.20 -19.44
C LEU A 315 -1.26 -2.36 -20.39
N ARG A 316 -0.64 -1.70 -21.38
CA ARG A 316 -1.36 -0.92 -22.38
C ARG A 316 -2.37 -1.77 -23.14
N SER A 317 -1.93 -2.91 -23.68
CA SER A 317 -2.79 -3.81 -24.48
C SER A 317 -3.98 -4.31 -23.66
N VAL A 318 -3.77 -4.73 -22.41
CA VAL A 318 -4.86 -5.18 -21.53
C VAL A 318 -5.84 -4.04 -21.26
N LEU A 319 -5.35 -2.84 -20.89
CA LEU A 319 -6.22 -1.71 -20.56
C LEU A 319 -6.98 -1.16 -21.78
N GLN A 320 -6.49 -1.41 -22.99
CA GLN A 320 -7.17 -1.09 -24.26
C GLN A 320 -8.11 -2.21 -24.75
N GLY A 321 -8.26 -3.31 -23.99
CA GLY A 321 -9.07 -4.46 -24.39
C GLY A 321 -8.41 -5.35 -25.45
N ASN A 322 -7.11 -5.21 -25.71
CA ASN A 322 -6.34 -5.94 -26.73
C ASN A 322 -5.34 -6.95 -26.12
N GLY A 323 -5.40 -7.21 -24.82
CA GLY A 323 -4.58 -8.22 -24.14
C GLY A 323 -4.94 -9.64 -24.59
N THR A 324 -4.07 -10.60 -24.29
CA THR A 324 -4.44 -12.02 -24.45
C THR A 324 -5.62 -12.36 -23.53
N GLN A 325 -6.36 -13.44 -23.88
CA GLN A 325 -7.50 -13.85 -23.05
C GLN A 325 -7.09 -14.09 -21.59
N ALA A 326 -5.98 -14.80 -21.35
CA ALA A 326 -5.48 -15.08 -20.01
C ALA A 326 -5.10 -13.80 -19.25
N GLN A 327 -4.43 -12.84 -19.91
CA GLN A 327 -4.08 -11.56 -19.29
C GLN A 327 -5.33 -10.76 -18.91
N THR A 328 -6.30 -10.70 -19.82
CA THR A 328 -7.57 -10.00 -19.62
C THR A 328 -8.39 -10.63 -18.50
N ASP A 329 -8.53 -11.96 -18.51
CA ASP A 329 -9.26 -12.71 -17.51
C ASP A 329 -8.63 -12.58 -16.11
N CYS A 330 -7.30 -12.64 -16.01
CA CYS A 330 -6.59 -12.46 -14.76
C CYS A 330 -6.79 -11.05 -14.18
N VAL A 331 -6.70 -10.01 -15.02
CA VAL A 331 -6.98 -8.64 -14.60
C VAL A 331 -8.45 -8.47 -14.21
N ALA A 332 -9.38 -9.09 -14.95
CA ALA A 332 -10.81 -9.06 -14.64
C ALA A 332 -11.10 -9.73 -13.28
N LEU A 333 -10.48 -10.89 -13.00
CA LEU A 333 -10.61 -11.58 -11.72
C LEU A 333 -10.16 -10.69 -10.55
N ASN A 334 -8.92 -10.20 -10.58
CA ASN A 334 -8.36 -9.36 -9.53
C ASN A 334 -9.10 -8.01 -9.40
N SER A 335 -9.55 -7.43 -10.52
CA SER A 335 -10.39 -6.23 -10.50
C SER A 335 -11.77 -6.51 -9.90
N GLY A 336 -12.35 -7.66 -10.17
CA GLY A 336 -13.63 -8.08 -9.59
C GLY A 336 -13.61 -8.11 -8.07
N LEU A 337 -12.49 -8.58 -7.48
CA LEU A 337 -12.28 -8.53 -6.03
C LEU A 337 -12.26 -7.09 -5.52
N ALA A 338 -11.51 -6.22 -6.19
CA ALA A 338 -11.42 -4.81 -5.82
C ALA A 338 -12.76 -4.07 -5.99
N LEU A 339 -13.51 -4.34 -7.08
CA LEU A 339 -14.82 -3.74 -7.33
C LEU A 339 -15.86 -4.14 -6.29
N ARG A 340 -15.82 -5.38 -5.80
CA ARG A 340 -16.70 -5.82 -4.72
C ARG A 340 -16.42 -5.10 -3.41
N ILE A 341 -15.18 -5.05 -2.96
CA ILE A 341 -14.82 -4.34 -1.72
C ILE A 341 -14.95 -2.82 -1.84
N GLY A 342 -14.94 -2.30 -3.05
CA GLY A 342 -15.24 -0.90 -3.36
C GLY A 342 -16.72 -0.56 -3.48
N GLY A 343 -17.61 -1.57 -3.35
CA GLY A 343 -19.05 -1.39 -3.36
C GLY A 343 -19.69 -1.24 -4.75
N ALA A 344 -18.95 -1.49 -5.85
CA ALA A 344 -19.49 -1.46 -7.22
C ALA A 344 -20.15 -2.79 -7.63
N ALA A 345 -19.96 -3.85 -6.86
CA ALA A 345 -20.55 -5.16 -7.09
C ALA A 345 -20.93 -5.81 -5.74
N SER A 346 -21.95 -6.66 -5.73
CA SER A 346 -22.42 -7.36 -4.53
C SER A 346 -21.80 -8.75 -4.39
N THR A 347 -21.36 -9.35 -5.50
CA THR A 347 -20.72 -10.67 -5.55
C THR A 347 -19.42 -10.62 -6.31
N TRP A 348 -18.56 -11.63 -6.13
CA TRP A 348 -17.30 -11.76 -6.90
C TRP A 348 -17.57 -11.86 -8.39
N GLY A 349 -18.60 -12.65 -8.81
CA GLY A 349 -18.96 -12.82 -10.21
C GLY A 349 -19.50 -11.54 -10.88
N GLU A 350 -20.31 -10.74 -10.16
CA GLU A 350 -20.72 -9.43 -10.66
C GLU A 350 -19.53 -8.50 -10.85
N GLY A 351 -18.58 -8.53 -9.89
CA GLY A 351 -17.34 -7.76 -9.98
C GLY A 351 -16.50 -8.13 -11.19
N VAL A 352 -16.30 -9.43 -11.45
CA VAL A 352 -15.58 -9.94 -12.63
C VAL A 352 -16.28 -9.53 -13.92
N THR A 353 -17.61 -9.67 -13.99
CA THR A 353 -18.40 -9.27 -15.16
C THR A 353 -18.27 -7.77 -15.45
N LEU A 354 -18.31 -6.94 -14.41
CA LEU A 354 -18.15 -5.49 -14.54
C LEU A 354 -16.72 -5.15 -14.99
N ALA A 355 -15.70 -5.77 -14.41
CA ALA A 355 -14.31 -5.59 -14.80
C ALA A 355 -14.07 -5.93 -16.26
N SER A 356 -14.58 -7.07 -16.74
CA SER A 356 -14.46 -7.49 -18.14
C SER A 356 -15.06 -6.47 -19.12
N LYS A 357 -16.23 -5.89 -18.78
CA LYS A 357 -16.86 -4.84 -19.58
C LYS A 357 -16.02 -3.56 -19.63
N ILE A 358 -15.44 -3.15 -18.50
CA ILE A 358 -14.58 -1.96 -18.41
C ILE A 358 -13.31 -2.17 -19.26
N ILE A 359 -12.66 -3.33 -19.14
CA ILE A 359 -11.48 -3.67 -19.93
C ILE A 359 -11.81 -3.64 -21.42
N ALA A 360 -12.88 -4.32 -21.84
CA ALA A 360 -13.29 -4.38 -23.23
C ALA A 360 -13.64 -3.02 -23.85
N SER A 361 -14.07 -2.05 -23.04
CA SER A 361 -14.39 -0.69 -23.49
C SER A 361 -13.18 0.21 -23.71
N GLY A 362 -11.99 -0.15 -23.21
CA GLY A 362 -10.80 0.69 -23.21
C GLY A 362 -10.80 1.83 -22.18
N ALA A 363 -11.89 2.01 -21.39
CA ALA A 363 -12.02 3.09 -20.41
C ALA A 363 -10.92 3.09 -19.34
N ALA A 364 -10.33 1.93 -19.07
CA ALA A 364 -9.20 1.83 -18.14
C ALA A 364 -7.93 2.48 -18.71
N TRP A 365 -7.70 2.43 -20.02
CA TRP A 365 -6.60 3.13 -20.66
C TRP A 365 -6.82 4.64 -20.66
N ASP A 366 -8.06 5.12 -20.88
CA ASP A 366 -8.38 6.54 -20.81
C ASP A 366 -8.02 7.13 -19.41
N LYS A 367 -8.19 6.34 -18.34
CA LYS A 367 -7.74 6.74 -17.00
C LYS A 367 -6.22 6.85 -16.89
N ALA A 368 -5.47 5.95 -17.50
CA ALA A 368 -4.01 6.02 -17.52
C ALA A 368 -3.53 7.28 -18.28
N GLU A 369 -4.10 7.58 -19.44
CA GLU A 369 -3.79 8.78 -20.23
C GLU A 369 -4.17 10.06 -19.47
N ALA A 370 -5.31 10.07 -18.79
CA ALA A 370 -5.72 11.21 -17.97
C ALA A 370 -4.74 11.47 -16.83
N LEU A 371 -4.24 10.43 -16.14
CA LEU A 371 -3.24 10.56 -15.08
C LEU A 371 -1.90 11.04 -15.65
N VAL A 372 -1.44 10.50 -16.78
CA VAL A 372 -0.23 10.96 -17.51
C VAL A 372 -0.34 12.45 -17.85
N LYS A 373 -1.48 12.87 -18.39
CA LYS A 373 -1.71 14.28 -18.77
C LYS A 373 -1.75 15.19 -17.55
N PHE A 374 -2.36 14.74 -16.46
CA PHE A 374 -2.50 15.54 -15.23
C PHE A 374 -1.17 15.74 -14.52
N LEU A 375 -0.30 14.74 -14.46
CA LEU A 375 0.97 14.78 -13.75
C LEU A 375 2.14 15.39 -14.56
N LYS A 376 1.98 15.64 -15.85
CA LYS A 376 2.93 16.43 -16.65
C LYS A 376 2.96 17.87 -16.20
#